data_e1115d80caee95967519d3d8af187b93
#
_entry.id   e1115d80caee95967519d3d8af187b93
#
_cell.length_a   1.000
_cell.length_b   1.000
_cell.length_c   1.000
_cell.angle_alpha   90.00
_cell.angle_beta   90.00
_cell.angle_gamma   90.00
#
_symmetry.space_group_name_H-M   'P 1'
#
loop_
_entity.id
_entity.type
_entity.pdbx_description
1 polymer ?
#
loop_
_entity_poly.entity_id
_entity_poly.type
_entity_poly.pdbx_seq_one_letter_code
_entity_poly.pdbx_strand_id
1 'polypeptide(L)'
;MQEQEHKEPVDSFATLRAVNVNDYIEKKNGLSYLSWAFAVDQLLQRDPSATWEYRFGVDPTTKEQVPYVYIGQTAMVFCTVRAFGVERTAQLPVMNHRNQPIPDPDAFQVNTAMQRCLAKAIALHGLGLYIYAGEDLPEEEKKPEPPKPVATAEEITQAKELLADAETAEELRKVFSSLADHLKPVVKEYAQALAKGLK
;
A
#
# COMPACT_ATOMS: atom_id res chain seq x y z
N MET A 1 -10.83 -40.46 30.64
CA MET A 1 -11.48 -39.14 30.44
C MET A 1 -10.37 -38.17 30.16
N GLN A 2 -10.19 -37.77 28.88
CA GLN A 2 -9.23 -36.75 28.50
C GLN A 2 -9.95 -35.40 28.66
N GLU A 3 -9.45 -34.55 29.56
CA GLU A 3 -9.86 -33.16 29.67
C GLU A 3 -9.48 -32.47 28.35
N GLN A 4 -10.47 -32.11 27.56
CA GLN A 4 -10.28 -31.15 26.46
C GLN A 4 -10.04 -29.81 27.13
N GLU A 5 -8.78 -29.34 27.08
CA GLU A 5 -8.44 -27.94 27.34
C GLU A 5 -9.32 -27.06 26.46
N HIS A 6 -10.24 -26.35 27.07
CA HIS A 6 -11.02 -25.30 26.44
C HIS A 6 -10.08 -24.13 26.24
N LYS A 7 -9.35 -24.14 25.10
CA LYS A 7 -8.57 -22.98 24.66
C LYS A 7 -9.58 -21.88 24.34
N GLU A 8 -9.55 -20.79 25.11
CA GLU A 8 -10.34 -19.61 24.79
C GLU A 8 -10.11 -19.24 23.33
N PRO A 9 -11.15 -18.87 22.56
CA PRO A 9 -10.97 -18.46 21.17
C PRO A 9 -10.05 -17.24 21.16
N VAL A 10 -8.84 -17.42 20.64
CA VAL A 10 -7.91 -16.30 20.39
C VAL A 10 -8.67 -15.29 19.53
N ASP A 11 -8.80 -14.06 20.02
CA ASP A 11 -9.34 -12.99 19.18
C ASP A 11 -8.39 -12.75 18.02
N SER A 12 -8.64 -13.50 16.96
CA SER A 12 -7.83 -13.54 15.75
C SER A 12 -7.77 -12.19 15.06
N PHE A 13 -8.85 -11.41 15.14
CA PHE A 13 -8.90 -10.07 14.58
C PHE A 13 -8.00 -9.11 15.36
N ALA A 14 -8.08 -9.10 16.70
CA ALA A 14 -7.22 -8.26 17.53
C ALA A 14 -5.74 -8.61 17.35
N THR A 15 -5.42 -9.90 17.23
CA THR A 15 -4.05 -10.38 17.00
C THR A 15 -3.46 -9.85 15.69
N LEU A 16 -4.21 -9.91 14.58
CA LEU A 16 -3.76 -9.37 13.30
C LEU A 16 -3.76 -7.83 13.30
N ARG A 17 -4.74 -7.21 13.94
CA ARG A 17 -4.84 -5.75 14.01
C ARG A 17 -3.70 -5.11 14.81
N ALA A 18 -3.12 -5.81 15.76
CA ALA A 18 -1.97 -5.34 16.55
C ALA A 18 -0.67 -5.28 15.74
N VAL A 19 -0.60 -5.91 14.57
CA VAL A 19 0.59 -5.89 13.71
C VAL A 19 0.77 -4.50 13.10
N ASN A 20 1.93 -3.89 13.36
CA ASN A 20 2.30 -2.65 12.70
C ASN A 20 2.75 -2.95 11.26
N VAL A 21 2.01 -2.42 10.28
CA VAL A 21 2.32 -2.62 8.86
C VAL A 21 2.96 -1.39 8.20
N ASN A 22 3.25 -0.33 8.95
CA ASN A 22 3.65 0.97 8.41
C ASN A 22 4.92 0.92 7.54
N ASP A 23 5.88 0.06 7.88
CA ASP A 23 7.13 -0.11 7.12
C ASP A 23 6.96 -0.90 5.82
N TYR A 24 5.78 -1.50 5.61
CA TYR A 24 5.46 -2.34 4.45
C TYR A 24 4.36 -1.74 3.57
N ILE A 25 4.09 -0.44 3.77
CA ILE A 25 3.11 0.33 3.00
C ILE A 25 3.83 1.18 1.97
N GLU A 26 3.43 1.03 0.72
CA GLU A 26 3.77 1.97 -0.35
C GLU A 26 2.63 2.95 -0.55
N LYS A 27 2.94 4.25 -0.57
CA LYS A 27 1.98 5.30 -0.94
C LYS A 27 2.15 5.68 -2.40
N LYS A 28 1.09 5.57 -3.18
CA LYS A 28 1.09 5.93 -4.59
C LYS A 28 -0.26 6.56 -4.96
N ASN A 29 -0.22 7.77 -5.53
CA ASN A 29 -1.41 8.51 -5.97
C ASN A 29 -2.51 8.64 -4.89
N GLY A 30 -2.11 8.95 -3.65
CA GLY A 30 -3.04 9.14 -2.53
C GLY A 30 -3.62 7.84 -1.95
N LEU A 31 -3.24 6.67 -2.46
CA LEU A 31 -3.63 5.37 -1.91
C LEU A 31 -2.49 4.69 -1.18
N SER A 32 -2.85 3.90 -0.19
CA SER A 32 -1.93 3.05 0.56
C SER A 32 -1.98 1.63 0.02
N TYR A 33 -0.82 1.05 -0.25
CA TYR A 33 -0.68 -0.31 -0.75
C TYR A 33 0.11 -1.13 0.24
N LEU A 34 -0.54 -2.10 0.88
CA LEU A 34 0.16 -3.09 1.68
C LEU A 34 0.78 -4.15 0.75
N SER A 35 2.06 -4.47 0.96
CA SER A 35 2.70 -5.58 0.27
C SER A 35 1.90 -6.87 0.48
N TRP A 36 1.40 -7.47 -0.62
CA TRP A 36 0.65 -8.72 -0.54
C TRP A 36 1.48 -9.88 0.02
N ALA A 37 2.78 -9.90 -0.31
CA ALA A 37 3.69 -10.94 0.19
C ALA A 37 3.85 -10.84 1.71
N PHE A 38 4.02 -9.61 2.25
CA PHE A 38 4.03 -9.38 3.69
C PHE A 38 2.70 -9.76 4.32
N ALA A 39 1.57 -9.41 3.68
CA ALA A 39 0.25 -9.74 4.21
C ALA A 39 0.03 -11.25 4.32
N VAL A 40 0.41 -12.02 3.29
CA VAL A 40 0.34 -13.48 3.29
C VAL A 40 1.26 -14.08 4.33
N ASP A 41 2.50 -13.61 4.44
CA ASP A 41 3.47 -14.07 5.44
C ASP A 41 2.91 -13.89 6.86
N GLN A 42 2.40 -12.72 7.18
CA GLN A 42 1.83 -12.42 8.50
C GLN A 42 0.57 -13.24 8.80
N LEU A 43 -0.24 -13.52 7.80
CA LEU A 43 -1.42 -14.39 7.95
C LEU A 43 -1.00 -15.82 8.26
N LEU A 44 -0.12 -16.41 7.43
CA LEU A 44 0.30 -17.81 7.56
C LEU A 44 1.15 -18.08 8.80
N GLN A 45 1.89 -17.10 9.32
CA GLN A 45 2.57 -17.22 10.62
C GLN A 45 1.59 -17.41 11.78
N ARG A 46 0.37 -16.89 11.67
CA ARG A 46 -0.65 -16.93 12.73
C ARG A 46 -1.72 -18.00 12.52
N ASP A 47 -2.02 -18.29 11.28
CA ASP A 47 -2.89 -19.38 10.86
C ASP A 47 -2.29 -20.10 9.64
N PRO A 48 -1.45 -21.14 9.86
CA PRO A 48 -0.86 -21.91 8.77
C PRO A 48 -1.89 -22.66 7.91
N SER A 49 -3.13 -22.79 8.38
CA SER A 49 -4.23 -23.43 7.64
C SER A 49 -4.99 -22.47 6.75
N ALA A 50 -4.66 -21.17 6.80
CA ALA A 50 -5.34 -20.16 5.99
C ALA A 50 -5.21 -20.44 4.50
N THR A 51 -6.30 -20.23 3.79
CA THR A 51 -6.39 -20.42 2.34
C THR A 51 -7.07 -19.22 1.70
N TRP A 52 -6.88 -19.06 0.39
CA TRP A 52 -7.61 -18.05 -0.37
C TRP A 52 -7.97 -18.57 -1.75
N GLU A 53 -9.02 -18.00 -2.30
CA GLU A 53 -9.49 -18.29 -3.65
C GLU A 53 -10.00 -17.03 -4.33
N TYR A 54 -9.93 -17.02 -5.66
CA TYR A 54 -10.52 -15.98 -6.49
C TYR A 54 -11.78 -16.50 -7.16
N ARG A 55 -12.78 -15.62 -7.29
CA ARG A 55 -13.98 -15.93 -8.04
C ARG A 55 -13.69 -15.83 -9.53
N PHE A 56 -13.98 -16.91 -10.26
CA PHE A 56 -13.86 -16.94 -11.71
C PHE A 56 -15.18 -16.49 -12.37
N GLY A 57 -15.05 -15.70 -13.43
CA GLY A 57 -16.09 -15.40 -14.38
C GLY A 57 -15.87 -16.14 -15.69
N VAL A 58 -16.69 -15.82 -16.70
CA VAL A 58 -16.57 -16.34 -18.06
C VAL A 58 -16.33 -15.17 -18.99
N ASP A 59 -15.28 -15.25 -19.80
CA ASP A 59 -15.02 -14.28 -20.86
C ASP A 59 -16.17 -14.32 -21.89
N PRO A 60 -16.82 -13.21 -22.18
CA PRO A 60 -17.97 -13.19 -23.08
C PRO A 60 -17.62 -13.53 -24.54
N THR A 61 -16.35 -13.36 -24.94
CA THR A 61 -15.85 -13.57 -26.28
C THR A 61 -15.29 -14.99 -26.47
N THR A 62 -14.31 -15.37 -25.61
CA THR A 62 -13.61 -16.67 -25.72
C THR A 62 -14.39 -17.81 -25.08
N LYS A 63 -15.34 -17.51 -24.16
CA LYS A 63 -16.07 -18.49 -23.32
C LYS A 63 -15.17 -19.23 -22.31
N GLU A 64 -13.93 -18.81 -22.15
CA GLU A 64 -13.01 -19.37 -21.17
C GLU A 64 -13.23 -18.80 -19.78
N GLN A 65 -12.77 -19.52 -18.75
CA GLN A 65 -12.78 -19.04 -17.38
C GLN A 65 -11.66 -18.04 -17.16
N VAL A 66 -12.00 -16.91 -16.54
CA VAL A 66 -11.06 -15.82 -16.20
C VAL A 66 -11.18 -15.47 -14.71
N PRO A 67 -10.09 -15.07 -14.02
CA PRO A 67 -10.09 -14.83 -12.58
C PRO A 67 -10.70 -13.48 -12.18
N TYR A 68 -11.74 -13.06 -12.87
CA TYR A 68 -12.50 -11.84 -12.62
C TYR A 68 -13.92 -11.95 -13.18
N VAL A 69 -14.76 -10.97 -12.83
CA VAL A 69 -16.12 -10.87 -13.35
C VAL A 69 -16.24 -9.58 -14.15
N TYR A 70 -16.80 -9.67 -15.36
CA TYR A 70 -17.09 -8.47 -16.15
C TYR A 70 -18.25 -7.65 -15.54
N ILE A 71 -18.09 -6.33 -15.53
CA ILE A 71 -19.13 -5.35 -15.23
C ILE A 71 -19.15 -4.34 -16.38
N GLY A 72 -20.04 -4.55 -17.33
CA GLY A 72 -19.98 -3.86 -18.62
C GLY A 72 -18.71 -4.24 -19.38
N GLN A 73 -17.91 -3.25 -19.73
CA GLN A 73 -16.59 -3.43 -20.38
C GLN A 73 -15.44 -3.49 -19.38
N THR A 74 -15.70 -3.30 -18.10
CA THR A 74 -14.69 -3.30 -17.04
C THR A 74 -14.71 -4.62 -16.27
N ALA A 75 -13.69 -4.86 -15.44
CA ALA A 75 -13.57 -6.10 -14.69
C ALA A 75 -13.43 -5.83 -13.18
N MET A 76 -13.97 -6.75 -12.38
CA MET A 76 -13.86 -6.77 -10.94
C MET A 76 -13.32 -8.10 -10.45
N VAL A 77 -12.29 -8.04 -9.61
CA VAL A 77 -11.72 -9.20 -8.91
C VAL A 77 -12.40 -9.37 -7.57
N PHE A 78 -12.68 -10.62 -7.20
CA PHE A 78 -13.16 -11.02 -5.87
C PHE A 78 -12.17 -12.01 -5.30
N CYS A 79 -11.75 -11.80 -4.07
CA CYS A 79 -10.87 -12.69 -3.33
C CYS A 79 -11.50 -13.03 -1.99
N THR A 80 -11.63 -14.32 -1.71
CA THR A 80 -12.12 -14.85 -0.44
C THR A 80 -10.95 -15.45 0.32
N VAL A 81 -10.73 -15.01 1.56
CA VAL A 81 -9.73 -15.56 2.49
C VAL A 81 -10.47 -16.31 3.58
N ARG A 82 -10.06 -17.57 3.84
CA ARG A 82 -10.50 -18.38 4.98
C ARG A 82 -9.36 -18.47 5.97
N ALA A 83 -9.56 -17.90 7.15
CA ALA A 83 -8.57 -17.92 8.21
C ALA A 83 -9.27 -17.91 9.57
N PHE A 84 -8.68 -18.58 10.57
CA PHE A 84 -9.21 -18.65 11.94
C PHE A 84 -10.66 -19.17 12.01
N GLY A 85 -11.05 -20.01 11.07
CA GLY A 85 -12.42 -20.52 10.98
C GLY A 85 -13.44 -19.52 10.42
N VAL A 86 -13.02 -18.34 9.94
CA VAL A 86 -13.88 -17.29 9.38
C VAL A 86 -13.56 -17.08 7.90
N GLU A 87 -14.59 -16.84 7.11
CA GLU A 87 -14.48 -16.51 5.69
C GLU A 87 -14.78 -15.00 5.48
N ARG A 88 -13.91 -14.31 4.73
CA ARG A 88 -14.09 -12.91 4.39
C ARG A 88 -13.75 -12.67 2.93
N THR A 89 -14.61 -11.96 2.23
CA THR A 89 -14.43 -11.66 0.81
C THR A 89 -14.22 -10.16 0.60
N ALA A 90 -13.16 -9.82 -0.11
CA ALA A 90 -12.94 -8.47 -0.65
C ALA A 90 -13.21 -8.45 -2.14
N GLN A 91 -13.44 -7.25 -2.66
CA GLN A 91 -13.62 -6.98 -4.08
C GLN A 91 -12.82 -5.74 -4.48
N LEU A 92 -12.32 -5.74 -5.70
CA LEU A 92 -11.53 -4.64 -6.24
C LEU A 92 -11.73 -4.54 -7.76
N PRO A 93 -12.08 -3.36 -8.30
CA PRO A 93 -12.10 -3.17 -9.75
C PRO A 93 -10.68 -3.22 -10.31
N VAL A 94 -10.53 -3.71 -11.54
CA VAL A 94 -9.29 -3.55 -12.28
C VAL A 94 -9.21 -2.11 -12.76
N MET A 95 -8.19 -1.37 -12.28
CA MET A 95 -8.12 0.08 -12.43
C MET A 95 -6.72 0.56 -12.81
N ASN A 96 -6.66 1.74 -13.42
CA ASN A 96 -5.42 2.43 -13.75
C ASN A 96 -4.79 3.13 -12.52
N HIS A 97 -3.68 3.82 -12.75
CA HIS A 97 -2.96 4.58 -11.71
C HIS A 97 -3.75 5.78 -11.15
N ARG A 98 -4.87 6.17 -11.77
CA ARG A 98 -5.78 7.22 -11.30
C ARG A 98 -7.02 6.66 -10.60
N ASN A 99 -7.02 5.35 -10.27
CA ASN A 99 -8.12 4.62 -9.66
C ASN A 99 -9.41 4.59 -10.49
N GLN A 100 -9.28 4.73 -11.81
CA GLN A 100 -10.40 4.64 -12.73
C GLN A 100 -10.46 3.22 -13.29
N PRO A 101 -11.63 2.57 -13.32
CA PRO A 101 -11.79 1.27 -13.96
C PRO A 101 -11.33 1.34 -15.41
N ILE A 102 -10.64 0.30 -15.87
CA ILE A 102 -10.15 0.20 -17.24
C ILE A 102 -11.02 -0.78 -18.04
N PRO A 103 -11.39 -0.43 -19.28
CA PRO A 103 -12.02 -1.38 -20.18
C PRO A 103 -11.00 -2.42 -20.67
N ASP A 104 -11.44 -3.64 -20.88
CA ASP A 104 -10.69 -4.76 -21.45
C ASP A 104 -9.26 -4.90 -20.85
N PRO A 105 -9.14 -5.12 -19.53
CA PRO A 105 -7.85 -5.11 -18.84
C PRO A 105 -6.96 -6.26 -19.31
N ASP A 106 -5.67 -5.97 -19.48
CA ASP A 106 -4.66 -6.97 -19.79
C ASP A 106 -4.28 -7.86 -18.58
N ALA A 107 -3.51 -8.91 -18.83
CA ALA A 107 -3.12 -9.88 -17.82
C ALA A 107 -2.29 -9.25 -16.66
N PHE A 108 -1.47 -8.23 -16.95
CA PHE A 108 -0.68 -7.53 -15.91
C PHE A 108 -1.59 -6.71 -14.98
N GLN A 109 -2.57 -6.03 -15.55
CA GLN A 109 -3.55 -5.23 -14.81
C GLN A 109 -4.43 -6.12 -13.94
N VAL A 110 -4.89 -7.26 -14.49
CA VAL A 110 -5.65 -8.27 -13.75
C VAL A 110 -4.83 -8.84 -12.60
N ASN A 111 -3.58 -9.29 -12.86
CA ASN A 111 -2.72 -9.82 -11.82
C ASN A 111 -2.45 -8.79 -10.70
N THR A 112 -2.21 -7.53 -11.06
CA THR A 112 -2.05 -6.44 -10.08
C THR A 112 -3.30 -6.29 -9.22
N ALA A 113 -4.49 -6.31 -9.82
CA ALA A 113 -5.75 -6.22 -9.09
C ALA A 113 -5.96 -7.44 -8.16
N MET A 114 -5.59 -8.65 -8.62
CA MET A 114 -5.67 -9.87 -7.80
C MET A 114 -4.81 -9.75 -6.54
N GLN A 115 -3.56 -9.34 -6.65
CA GLN A 115 -2.66 -9.18 -5.50
C GLN A 115 -3.16 -8.12 -4.50
N ARG A 116 -3.67 -7.01 -5.01
CA ARG A 116 -4.28 -5.95 -4.17
C ARG A 116 -5.56 -6.42 -3.50
N CYS A 117 -6.39 -7.18 -4.21
CA CYS A 117 -7.62 -7.75 -3.68
C CYS A 117 -7.34 -8.76 -2.55
N LEU A 118 -6.30 -9.59 -2.70
CA LEU A 118 -5.84 -10.51 -1.66
C LEU A 118 -5.40 -9.75 -0.40
N ALA A 119 -4.56 -8.73 -0.52
CA ALA A 119 -4.14 -7.91 0.61
C ALA A 119 -5.35 -7.25 1.31
N LYS A 120 -6.34 -6.78 0.55
CA LYS A 120 -7.58 -6.21 1.09
C LYS A 120 -8.44 -7.27 1.79
N ALA A 121 -8.51 -8.49 1.26
CA ALA A 121 -9.23 -9.60 1.91
C ALA A 121 -8.58 -10.02 3.24
N ILE A 122 -7.24 -10.08 3.28
CA ILE A 122 -6.49 -10.32 4.52
C ILE A 122 -6.71 -9.19 5.53
N ALA A 123 -6.77 -7.93 5.07
CA ALA A 123 -7.02 -6.80 5.94
C ALA A 123 -8.40 -6.88 6.63
N LEU A 124 -9.40 -7.47 6.00
CA LEU A 124 -10.69 -7.72 6.66
C LEU A 124 -10.58 -8.65 7.87
N HIS A 125 -9.53 -9.47 7.97
CA HIS A 125 -9.21 -10.27 9.16
C HIS A 125 -8.44 -9.48 10.24
N GLY A 126 -8.15 -8.19 9.99
CA GLY A 126 -7.54 -7.27 10.95
C GLY A 126 -6.21 -6.64 10.48
N LEU A 127 -5.42 -7.33 9.66
CA LEU A 127 -4.08 -6.92 9.30
C LEU A 127 -4.07 -5.60 8.51
N GLY A 128 -3.57 -4.53 9.14
CA GLY A 128 -3.45 -3.24 8.49
C GLY A 128 -4.77 -2.63 8.00
N LEU A 129 -5.93 -3.04 8.52
CA LEU A 129 -7.23 -2.54 8.07
C LEU A 129 -7.34 -1.01 8.12
N TYR A 130 -6.61 -0.37 9.03
CA TYR A 130 -6.62 1.08 9.20
C TYR A 130 -6.04 1.85 8.00
N ILE A 131 -5.22 1.20 7.15
CA ILE A 131 -4.63 1.89 5.99
C ILE A 131 -5.65 2.18 4.89
N TYR A 132 -6.74 1.43 4.87
CA TYR A 132 -7.82 1.58 3.89
C TYR A 132 -8.91 2.57 4.34
N ALA A 133 -8.77 3.15 5.55
CA ALA A 133 -9.73 4.13 6.03
C ALA A 133 -9.76 5.36 5.12
N GLY A 134 -10.93 5.68 4.57
CA GLY A 134 -11.15 6.82 3.68
C GLY A 134 -10.88 6.56 2.19
N GLU A 135 -10.47 5.35 1.79
CA GLU A 135 -10.28 5.06 0.36
C GLU A 135 -11.57 5.13 -0.47
N ASP A 136 -12.69 4.72 0.12
CA ASP A 136 -13.99 4.65 -0.56
C ASP A 136 -14.83 5.93 -0.37
N LEU A 137 -14.29 6.99 0.24
CA LEU A 137 -14.99 8.26 0.34
C LEU A 137 -15.04 8.96 -1.02
N PRO A 138 -16.17 9.60 -1.38
CA PRO A 138 -16.26 10.47 -2.55
C PRO A 138 -15.13 11.51 -2.53
N GLU A 139 -14.60 11.87 -3.71
CA GLU A 139 -13.50 12.85 -3.79
C GLU A 139 -13.86 14.19 -3.14
N GLU A 140 -15.12 14.57 -3.18
CA GLU A 140 -15.64 15.79 -2.55
C GLU A 140 -15.61 15.74 -1.01
N GLU A 141 -15.61 14.54 -0.41
CA GLU A 141 -15.55 14.33 1.03
C GLU A 141 -14.13 14.01 1.54
N LYS A 142 -13.20 13.72 0.66
CA LYS A 142 -11.80 13.60 1.04
C LYS A 142 -11.33 14.97 1.50
N LYS A 143 -11.11 15.13 2.82
CA LYS A 143 -10.47 16.34 3.32
C LYS A 143 -9.20 16.56 2.47
N PRO A 144 -8.99 17.76 1.90
CA PRO A 144 -7.77 18.05 1.19
C PRO A 144 -6.62 17.68 2.12
N GLU A 145 -5.66 16.89 1.62
CA GLU A 145 -4.41 16.70 2.36
C GLU A 145 -3.93 18.10 2.76
N PRO A 146 -3.51 18.31 4.02
CA PRO A 146 -2.95 19.59 4.38
C PRO A 146 -1.89 19.95 3.33
N PRO A 147 -1.91 21.18 2.79
CA PRO A 147 -0.99 21.56 1.74
C PRO A 147 0.42 21.16 2.19
N LYS A 148 1.10 20.37 1.37
CA LYS A 148 2.50 20.02 1.65
C LYS A 148 3.22 21.33 1.89
N PRO A 149 3.99 21.47 2.99
CA PRO A 149 4.67 22.71 3.28
C PRO A 149 5.47 23.14 2.04
N VAL A 150 5.15 24.32 1.53
CA VAL A 150 5.86 24.89 0.39
C VAL A 150 7.11 25.54 0.96
N ALA A 151 8.27 25.20 0.43
CA ALA A 151 9.53 25.77 0.85
C ALA A 151 9.50 27.31 0.69
N THR A 152 9.69 28.02 1.78
CA THR A 152 9.78 29.48 1.76
C THR A 152 11.16 29.91 1.27
N ALA A 153 11.27 31.14 0.77
CA ALA A 153 12.56 31.67 0.31
C ALA A 153 13.62 31.71 1.43
N GLU A 154 13.17 31.95 2.66
CA GLU A 154 14.03 31.94 3.85
C GLU A 154 14.54 30.55 4.19
N GLU A 155 13.68 29.54 4.21
CA GLU A 155 14.06 28.15 4.43
C GLU A 155 15.01 27.62 3.35
N ILE A 156 14.79 27.98 2.08
CA ILE A 156 15.68 27.62 0.98
C ILE A 156 17.06 28.25 1.18
N THR A 157 17.12 29.51 1.60
CA THR A 157 18.38 30.21 1.85
C THR A 157 19.15 29.55 2.99
N GLN A 158 18.50 29.31 4.12
CA GLN A 158 19.08 28.62 5.27
C GLN A 158 19.58 27.19 4.91
N ALA A 159 18.78 26.44 4.15
CA ALA A 159 19.19 25.12 3.71
C ALA A 159 20.42 25.15 2.80
N LYS A 160 20.55 26.16 1.93
CA LYS A 160 21.74 26.35 1.07
C LYS A 160 22.97 26.75 1.87
N GLU A 161 22.83 27.61 2.88
CA GLU A 161 23.91 27.98 3.80
C GLU A 161 24.42 26.74 4.55
N LEU A 162 23.52 25.96 5.15
CA LEU A 162 23.90 24.71 5.83
C LEU A 162 24.62 23.71 4.92
N LEU A 163 24.21 23.61 3.66
CA LEU A 163 24.87 22.75 2.67
C LEU A 163 26.25 23.30 2.25
N ALA A 164 26.40 24.63 2.17
CA ALA A 164 27.64 25.29 1.78
C ALA A 164 28.73 25.19 2.86
N ASP A 165 28.35 25.07 4.13
CA ASP A 165 29.27 24.91 5.26
C ASP A 165 29.89 23.52 5.37
N ALA A 166 29.40 22.53 4.58
CA ALA A 166 29.97 21.19 4.57
C ALA A 166 31.36 21.17 3.91
N GLU A 167 32.36 20.69 4.63
CA GLU A 167 33.74 20.62 4.15
C GLU A 167 34.05 19.30 3.43
N THR A 168 33.24 18.27 3.63
CA THR A 168 33.42 16.94 3.02
C THR A 168 32.13 16.45 2.35
N ALA A 169 32.29 15.53 1.39
CA ALA A 169 31.15 14.88 0.73
C ALA A 169 30.28 14.07 1.69
N GLU A 170 30.85 13.55 2.79
CA GLU A 170 30.11 12.82 3.80
C GLU A 170 29.26 13.77 4.66
N GLU A 171 29.81 14.89 5.08
CA GLU A 171 29.07 15.93 5.81
C GLU A 171 27.94 16.49 4.97
N LEU A 172 28.20 16.79 3.68
CA LEU A 172 27.19 17.26 2.76
C LEU A 172 26.01 16.29 2.67
N ARG A 173 26.25 14.98 2.61
CA ARG A 173 25.20 13.95 2.60
C ARG A 173 24.41 13.92 3.91
N LYS A 174 25.09 14.05 5.06
CA LYS A 174 24.44 14.10 6.38
C LYS A 174 23.52 15.32 6.49
N VAL A 175 24.02 16.50 6.12
CA VAL A 175 23.24 17.73 6.12
C VAL A 175 22.03 17.60 5.19
N PHE A 176 22.24 17.15 3.95
CA PHE A 176 21.14 16.97 2.99
C PHE A 176 20.08 15.96 3.50
N SER A 177 20.48 14.89 4.17
CA SER A 177 19.57 13.90 4.74
C SER A 177 18.73 14.46 5.89
N SER A 178 19.30 15.39 6.69
CA SER A 178 18.63 16.01 7.83
C SER A 178 17.64 17.12 7.44
N LEU A 179 17.69 17.62 6.20
CA LEU A 179 16.76 18.63 5.72
C LEU A 179 15.32 18.10 5.69
N ALA A 180 14.36 18.99 5.95
CA ALA A 180 12.94 18.67 5.81
C ALA A 180 12.61 18.23 4.38
N ASP A 181 11.69 17.25 4.23
CA ASP A 181 11.42 16.61 2.95
C ASP A 181 10.95 17.57 1.84
N HIS A 182 10.25 18.63 2.20
CA HIS A 182 9.80 19.64 1.25
C HIS A 182 10.94 20.53 0.69
N LEU A 183 12.08 20.62 1.40
CA LEU A 183 13.26 21.38 0.96
C LEU A 183 14.16 20.58 0.01
N LYS A 184 14.27 19.28 0.23
CA LYS A 184 15.16 18.38 -0.53
C LYS A 184 15.04 18.52 -2.06
N PRO A 185 13.83 18.53 -2.65
CA PRO A 185 13.69 18.69 -4.10
C PRO A 185 14.23 20.02 -4.61
N VAL A 186 14.04 21.08 -3.82
CA VAL A 186 14.37 22.47 -4.21
C VAL A 186 15.89 22.74 -4.17
N VAL A 187 16.60 22.14 -3.18
CA VAL A 187 18.05 22.33 -3.02
C VAL A 187 18.89 21.21 -3.62
N LYS A 188 18.29 20.22 -4.26
CA LYS A 188 18.98 19.02 -4.79
C LYS A 188 20.07 19.36 -5.80
N GLU A 189 19.77 20.20 -6.76
CA GLU A 189 20.74 20.63 -7.80
C GLU A 189 21.90 21.40 -7.18
N TYR A 190 21.63 22.26 -6.21
CA TYR A 190 22.64 22.99 -5.46
C TYR A 190 23.57 22.05 -4.68
N ALA A 191 23.01 21.08 -3.96
CA ALA A 191 23.78 20.07 -3.23
C ALA A 191 24.65 19.21 -4.18
N GLN A 192 24.13 18.86 -5.37
CA GLN A 192 24.88 18.13 -6.39
C GLN A 192 26.02 18.95 -7.00
N ALA A 193 25.84 20.25 -7.12
CA ALA A 193 26.90 21.16 -7.60
C ALA A 193 28.04 21.24 -6.56
N LEU A 194 27.72 21.39 -5.27
CA LEU A 194 28.70 21.41 -4.20
C LEU A 194 29.46 20.07 -4.11
N ALA A 195 28.77 18.94 -4.23
CA ALA A 195 29.41 17.61 -4.18
C ALA A 195 30.48 17.39 -5.25
N LYS A 196 30.43 18.09 -6.39
CA LYS A 196 31.46 18.01 -7.45
C LYS A 196 32.75 18.72 -7.08
N GLY A 197 32.68 19.68 -6.16
CA GLY A 197 33.84 20.46 -5.70
C GLY A 197 34.49 19.92 -4.42
N LEU A 198 33.81 19.05 -3.70
CA LEU A 198 34.30 18.43 -2.45
C LEU A 198 35.05 17.12 -2.77
N LYS A 199 36.17 16.91 -2.10
CA LYS A 199 36.97 15.68 -2.24
C LYS A 199 36.57 14.64 -1.21
#